data_bb7ac56f0f3973dafbfa7f194af87bc4
#
_entry.id   bb7ac56f0f3973dafbfa7f194af87bc4
#
_cell.length_a   1.000
_cell.length_b   1.000
_cell.length_c   1.000
_cell.angle_alpha   90.00
_cell.angle_beta   90.00
_cell.angle_gamma   90.00
#
_symmetry.space_group_name_H-M   'P 1'
#
loop_
_entity.id
_entity.type
_entity.pdbx_description
1 polymer ?
#
loop_
_entity_poly.entity_id
_entity_poly.type
_entity_poly.pdbx_seq_one_letter_code
_entity_poly.pdbx_strand_id
1 'polypeptide(L)'
;MAATYIRCASERHLMKESIGTLVQGRLPEDGQALLSRFGGTVQTVYLDPPFNTGKRFEMKARIGERGYRTGAPSIALPAYDDNWNSREEYLGMMRGALELSRALMKKEGTIFLHIDARMHAPMRLLMDEIFGENNFLNEIIWSYQSGGRARSYFPRKHDTILFYAKSRSYYFNLKAVPVGRVESRSNHMRRGVDEEGRSYRAITSNGREYRYYDDEPAYPGDVWDDVSHLQQKDPQRTGYDTQKPIRLLERIIRCASQEGDTVCDLFVGSGTTAVAAAQLGRRFLCMDQSPLAVASTAKRLCQSAAGKPTDWSFDIEAPCGEDDCRVEAEVYPAISSYTVHLIDFDSPAAREAGIDGLDAIDMWSAGFVQGDVYRSCVQSVRSVATPALAKTLEMPVCAGEPCVMLTDIWGNRRFYLPRRRY
;
A
#
# COMPACT_ATOMS: atom_id res chain seq x y z
N MET A 1 -19.26 16.47 6.95
CA MET A 1 -19.53 15.76 5.69
C MET A 1 -19.48 14.27 5.98
N ALA A 2 -20.49 13.51 5.61
CA ALA A 2 -20.51 12.07 5.87
C ALA A 2 -19.49 11.39 4.95
N ALA A 3 -18.65 10.50 5.51
CA ALA A 3 -17.75 9.67 4.71
C ALA A 3 -18.57 8.73 3.83
N THR A 4 -18.37 8.78 2.52
CA THR A 4 -19.07 7.92 1.58
C THR A 4 -18.32 6.60 1.47
N TYR A 5 -18.96 5.50 1.84
CA TYR A 5 -18.38 4.15 1.74
C TYR A 5 -18.45 3.65 0.31
N ILE A 6 -17.32 3.24 -0.23
CA ILE A 6 -17.23 2.63 -1.55
C ILE A 6 -16.74 1.20 -1.37
N ARG A 7 -17.57 0.23 -1.76
CA ARG A 7 -17.13 -1.16 -1.81
C ARG A 7 -16.83 -1.55 -3.25
N CYS A 8 -15.55 -1.78 -3.56
CA CYS A 8 -15.11 -2.33 -4.83
C CYS A 8 -15.10 -3.86 -4.72
N ALA A 9 -15.97 -4.55 -5.45
CA ALA A 9 -16.06 -6.00 -5.52
C ALA A 9 -15.87 -6.49 -6.97
N SER A 10 -15.30 -7.67 -7.18
CA SER A 10 -15.37 -8.36 -8.47
C SER A 10 -16.77 -8.94 -8.69
N GLU A 11 -17.17 -9.16 -9.95
CA GLU A 11 -18.54 -9.54 -10.37
C GLU A 11 -19.18 -10.70 -9.62
N ARG A 12 -18.41 -11.57 -8.99
CA ARG A 12 -18.91 -12.81 -8.36
C ARG A 12 -19.14 -12.73 -6.85
N HIS A 13 -18.82 -11.61 -6.17
CA HIS A 13 -18.70 -11.61 -4.70
C HIS A 13 -19.31 -10.41 -3.98
N LEU A 14 -20.47 -9.95 -4.40
CA LEU A 14 -21.26 -8.89 -3.74
C LEU A 14 -21.64 -9.18 -2.26
N MET A 15 -21.34 -10.38 -1.77
CA MET A 15 -21.74 -10.89 -0.44
C MET A 15 -20.58 -11.29 0.46
N LYS A 16 -19.30 -11.20 0.03
CA LYS A 16 -18.16 -11.54 0.89
C LYS A 16 -17.72 -10.36 1.75
N GLU A 17 -17.15 -10.69 2.91
CA GLU A 17 -16.52 -9.70 3.80
C GLU A 17 -15.39 -8.96 3.07
N SER A 18 -15.29 -7.65 3.34
CA SER A 18 -14.20 -6.82 2.86
C SER A 18 -12.85 -7.31 3.40
N ILE A 19 -11.86 -7.45 2.52
CA ILE A 19 -10.49 -7.81 2.95
C ILE A 19 -9.73 -6.60 3.50
N GLY A 20 -10.24 -5.39 3.40
CA GLY A 20 -9.57 -4.22 3.94
C GLY A 20 -10.30 -2.92 3.70
N THR A 21 -9.83 -1.91 4.39
CA THR A 21 -10.35 -0.55 4.34
C THR A 21 -9.22 0.41 3.95
N LEU A 22 -9.50 1.24 2.95
CA LEU A 22 -8.65 2.33 2.49
C LEU A 22 -9.32 3.65 2.82
N VAL A 23 -8.67 4.48 3.61
CA VAL A 23 -9.23 5.73 4.14
C VAL A 23 -8.48 6.94 3.57
N GLN A 24 -9.20 7.90 3.03
CA GLN A 24 -8.66 9.23 2.76
C GLN A 24 -8.89 10.10 3.98
N GLY A 25 -7.82 10.36 4.73
CA GLY A 25 -7.94 11.10 6.00
C GLY A 25 -6.62 11.71 6.44
N ARG A 26 -6.70 12.55 7.44
CA ARG A 26 -5.55 13.23 8.05
C ARG A 26 -5.33 12.79 9.50
N LEU A 27 -4.07 12.77 9.89
CA LEU A 27 -3.67 12.61 11.28
C LEU A 27 -3.36 13.98 11.89
N PRO A 28 -3.81 14.23 13.14
CA PRO A 28 -4.52 13.30 14.04
C PRO A 28 -6.06 13.31 13.89
N GLU A 29 -6.64 14.18 13.05
CA GLU A 29 -8.07 14.53 13.02
C GLU A 29 -8.99 13.31 12.85
N ASP A 30 -8.63 12.39 11.93
CA ASP A 30 -9.44 11.22 11.61
C ASP A 30 -9.09 9.98 12.46
N GLY A 31 -8.08 10.10 13.32
CA GLY A 31 -7.58 8.99 14.14
C GLY A 31 -8.61 8.41 15.10
N GLN A 32 -9.48 9.25 15.68
CA GLN A 32 -10.52 8.79 16.60
C GLN A 32 -11.58 7.91 15.93
N ALA A 33 -11.94 8.21 14.68
CA ALA A 33 -12.85 7.39 13.89
C ALA A 33 -12.26 6.00 13.59
N LEU A 34 -10.97 5.93 13.25
CA LEU A 34 -10.26 4.68 13.07
C LEU A 34 -10.19 3.88 14.37
N LEU A 35 -9.86 4.54 15.48
CA LEU A 35 -9.73 3.90 16.79
C LEU A 35 -11.06 3.29 17.25
N SER A 36 -12.18 3.98 17.06
CA SER A 36 -13.50 3.49 17.46
C SER A 36 -13.91 2.19 16.76
N ARG A 37 -13.42 1.97 15.53
CA ARG A 37 -13.77 0.82 14.69
C ARG A 37 -12.73 -0.30 14.72
N PHE A 38 -11.47 0.05 14.80
CA PHE A 38 -10.36 -0.89 14.61
C PHE A 38 -9.44 -1.01 15.83
N GLY A 39 -9.78 -0.36 16.95
CA GLY A 39 -8.98 -0.40 18.17
C GLY A 39 -8.71 -1.84 18.63
N GLY A 40 -7.46 -2.20 18.86
CA GLY A 40 -7.05 -3.53 19.29
C GLY A 40 -7.18 -4.65 18.26
N THR A 41 -7.35 -4.37 16.96
CA THR A 41 -7.56 -5.40 15.92
C THR A 41 -6.35 -5.62 15.00
N VAL A 42 -5.41 -4.68 14.95
CA VAL A 42 -4.27 -4.69 14.04
C VAL A 42 -3.15 -5.58 14.58
N GLN A 43 -2.69 -6.54 13.76
CA GLN A 43 -1.58 -7.43 14.10
C GLN A 43 -0.23 -6.81 13.79
N THR A 44 -0.10 -6.16 12.63
CA THR A 44 1.17 -5.58 12.17
C THR A 44 0.93 -4.18 11.65
N VAL A 45 1.75 -3.24 12.11
CA VAL A 45 1.81 -1.89 11.56
C VAL A 45 3.12 -1.73 10.80
N TYR A 46 3.04 -1.21 9.58
CA TYR A 46 4.19 -0.69 8.85
C TYR A 46 3.93 0.78 8.53
N LEU A 47 4.88 1.63 8.84
CA LEU A 47 4.79 3.05 8.55
C LEU A 47 6.01 3.49 7.73
N ASP A 48 5.74 4.19 6.63
CA ASP A 48 6.73 4.87 5.78
C ASP A 48 6.36 6.36 5.69
N PRO A 49 6.51 7.12 6.79
CA PRO A 49 6.10 8.51 6.85
C PRO A 49 7.00 9.41 6.02
N PRO A 50 6.64 10.68 5.79
CA PRO A 50 7.58 11.70 5.34
C PRO A 50 8.85 11.72 6.21
N PHE A 51 10.03 11.96 5.61
CA PHE A 51 11.32 11.87 6.32
C PHE A 51 11.89 13.23 6.73
N ASN A 52 11.09 14.28 6.70
CA ASN A 52 11.49 15.66 6.95
C ASN A 52 12.66 16.09 6.03
N THR A 53 12.45 15.88 4.73
CA THR A 53 13.48 16.13 3.71
C THR A 53 13.56 17.58 3.28
N GLY A 54 12.54 18.40 3.59
CA GLY A 54 12.38 19.76 3.09
C GLY A 54 12.05 19.80 1.58
N LYS A 55 11.46 18.75 1.02
CA LYS A 55 11.14 18.64 -0.40
C LYS A 55 9.66 18.39 -0.63
N ARG A 56 9.18 18.81 -1.80
CA ARG A 56 7.91 18.38 -2.35
C ARG A 56 8.14 17.16 -3.23
N PHE A 57 7.30 16.17 -3.06
CA PHE A 57 7.32 14.95 -3.86
C PHE A 57 6.17 14.96 -4.85
N GLU A 58 6.43 14.42 -6.02
CA GLU A 58 5.48 14.39 -7.12
C GLU A 58 5.11 12.96 -7.49
N MET A 59 3.94 12.84 -8.09
CA MET A 59 3.49 11.64 -8.78
C MET A 59 3.35 11.96 -10.26
N LYS A 60 3.96 11.15 -11.11
CA LYS A 60 3.81 11.26 -12.56
C LYS A 60 2.57 10.51 -13.01
N ALA A 61 1.49 11.25 -13.30
CA ALA A 61 0.27 10.70 -13.85
C ALA A 61 0.35 10.64 -15.39
N ARG A 62 -0.04 9.51 -15.98
CA ARG A 62 -0.10 9.31 -17.42
C ARG A 62 -1.45 9.79 -17.94
N ILE A 63 -1.47 10.45 -19.10
CA ILE A 63 -2.67 11.03 -19.68
C ILE A 63 -3.16 10.15 -20.81
N GLY A 64 -4.39 9.68 -20.71
CA GLY A 64 -5.08 8.94 -21.74
C GLY A 64 -4.38 7.64 -22.17
N GLU A 65 -4.89 7.00 -23.19
CA GLU A 65 -4.35 5.75 -23.72
C GLU A 65 -2.90 5.92 -24.21
N ARG A 66 -2.61 7.02 -24.90
CA ARG A 66 -1.27 7.30 -25.42
C ARG A 66 -0.23 7.39 -24.31
N GLY A 67 -0.56 8.04 -23.18
CA GLY A 67 0.33 8.14 -22.03
C GLY A 67 0.71 6.79 -21.46
N TYR A 68 -0.21 5.84 -21.46
CA TYR A 68 0.04 4.47 -20.98
C TYR A 68 0.84 3.63 -22.00
N ARG A 69 0.65 3.85 -23.31
CA ARG A 69 1.40 3.13 -24.37
C ARG A 69 2.86 3.58 -24.48
N THR A 70 3.10 4.89 -24.40
CA THR A 70 4.40 5.47 -24.76
C THR A 70 5.13 6.14 -23.59
N GLY A 71 4.47 6.32 -22.46
CA GLY A 71 4.96 7.10 -21.31
C GLY A 71 4.74 8.62 -21.43
N ALA A 72 4.20 9.09 -22.58
CA ALA A 72 3.83 10.49 -22.82
C ALA A 72 2.54 10.56 -23.67
N PRO A 73 1.63 11.51 -23.42
CA PRO A 73 1.74 12.59 -22.45
C PRO A 73 1.60 12.15 -20.99
N SER A 74 2.15 12.96 -20.09
CA SER A 74 2.07 12.77 -18.66
C SER A 74 2.19 14.11 -17.94
N ILE A 75 1.60 14.23 -16.76
CA ILE A 75 1.63 15.41 -15.91
C ILE A 75 2.25 15.06 -14.56
N ALA A 76 3.07 15.97 -14.01
CA ALA A 76 3.58 15.86 -12.66
C ALA A 76 2.55 16.49 -11.71
N LEU A 77 2.10 15.75 -10.71
CA LEU A 77 1.12 16.17 -9.72
C LEU A 77 1.73 16.15 -8.33
N PRO A 78 1.46 17.13 -7.46
CA PRO A 78 1.94 17.12 -6.09
C PRO A 78 1.36 15.91 -5.34
N ALA A 79 2.24 15.01 -4.90
CA ALA A 79 1.85 13.83 -4.13
C ALA A 79 1.75 14.16 -2.63
N TYR A 80 2.83 14.72 -2.06
CA TYR A 80 2.84 15.23 -0.69
C TYR A 80 3.97 16.24 -0.50
N ASP A 81 3.81 17.10 0.50
CA ASP A 81 4.82 18.07 0.91
C ASP A 81 5.51 17.56 2.18
N ASP A 82 6.84 17.42 2.12
CA ASP A 82 7.68 17.01 3.23
C ASP A 82 8.46 18.20 3.83
N ASN A 83 7.86 19.38 3.71
CA ASN A 83 8.30 20.61 4.35
C ASN A 83 7.56 20.83 5.66
N TRP A 84 8.30 20.95 6.74
CA TRP A 84 7.77 21.18 8.08
C TRP A 84 8.31 22.51 8.59
N ASN A 85 7.46 23.31 9.25
CA ASN A 85 7.88 24.61 9.78
C ASN A 85 8.94 24.44 10.89
N SER A 86 8.87 23.32 11.61
CA SER A 86 9.85 22.97 12.63
C SER A 86 9.98 21.45 12.78
N ARG A 87 11.05 21.03 13.45
CA ARG A 87 11.25 19.63 13.83
C ARG A 87 10.20 19.16 14.85
N GLU A 88 9.79 20.05 15.73
CA GLU A 88 8.77 19.81 16.77
C GLU A 88 7.41 19.53 16.15
N GLU A 89 7.03 20.25 15.09
CA GLU A 89 5.79 20.01 14.35
C GLU A 89 5.80 18.59 13.73
N TYR A 90 6.89 18.22 13.06
CA TYR A 90 7.06 16.87 12.52
C TYR A 90 6.97 15.81 13.62
N LEU A 91 7.67 15.99 14.75
CA LEU A 91 7.65 15.05 15.87
C LEU A 91 6.26 14.96 16.51
N GLY A 92 5.50 16.06 16.55
CA GLY A 92 4.11 16.07 17.03
C GLY A 92 3.19 15.22 16.15
N MET A 93 3.29 15.35 14.83
CA MET A 93 2.56 14.51 13.87
C MET A 93 2.93 13.03 14.03
N MET A 94 4.23 12.72 14.11
CA MET A 94 4.71 11.35 14.31
C MET A 94 4.26 10.76 15.64
N ARG A 95 4.25 11.53 16.72
CA ARG A 95 3.71 11.10 18.02
C ARG A 95 2.27 10.66 17.88
N GLY A 96 1.42 11.48 17.28
CA GLY A 96 0.01 11.14 17.06
C GLY A 96 -0.16 9.86 16.22
N ALA A 97 0.63 9.71 15.17
CA ALA A 97 0.60 8.50 14.32
C ALA A 97 1.04 7.23 15.09
N LEU A 98 2.08 7.32 15.90
CA LEU A 98 2.61 6.20 16.68
C LEU A 98 1.68 5.82 17.85
N GLU A 99 1.11 6.79 18.55
CA GLU A 99 0.12 6.57 19.60
C GLU A 99 -1.16 5.92 19.07
N LEU A 100 -1.67 6.40 17.93
CA LEU A 100 -2.79 5.78 17.23
C LEU A 100 -2.44 4.35 16.79
N SER A 101 -1.27 4.14 16.19
CA SER A 101 -0.81 2.81 15.79
C SER A 101 -0.81 1.85 16.97
N ARG A 102 -0.24 2.28 18.11
CA ARG A 102 -0.22 1.48 19.34
C ARG A 102 -1.62 1.16 19.85
N ALA A 103 -2.55 2.10 19.78
CA ALA A 103 -3.94 1.90 20.18
C ALA A 103 -4.69 0.92 19.25
N LEU A 104 -4.45 0.99 17.94
CA LEU A 104 -5.02 0.09 16.94
C LEU A 104 -4.49 -1.35 17.08
N MET A 105 -3.25 -1.54 17.54
CA MET A 105 -2.61 -2.86 17.61
C MET A 105 -3.27 -3.80 18.62
N LYS A 106 -3.31 -5.10 18.30
CA LYS A 106 -3.52 -6.20 19.26
C LYS A 106 -2.42 -6.20 20.31
N LYS A 107 -2.62 -6.90 21.43
CA LYS A 107 -1.60 -7.07 22.46
C LYS A 107 -0.33 -7.75 21.89
N GLU A 108 -0.50 -8.71 20.98
CA GLU A 108 0.55 -9.49 20.32
C GLU A 108 1.10 -8.78 19.07
N GLY A 109 0.64 -7.56 18.81
CA GLY A 109 0.99 -6.80 17.60
C GLY A 109 2.41 -6.26 17.60
N THR A 110 2.89 -5.99 16.39
CA THR A 110 4.23 -5.45 16.11
C THR A 110 4.15 -4.24 15.19
N ILE A 111 5.16 -3.37 15.27
CA ILE A 111 5.28 -2.18 14.42
C ILE A 111 6.68 -2.08 13.80
N PHE A 112 6.72 -1.72 12.52
CA PHE A 112 7.90 -1.44 11.74
C PHE A 112 7.84 0.01 11.26
N LEU A 113 8.70 0.86 11.78
CA LEU A 113 8.82 2.26 11.35
C LEU A 113 10.01 2.41 10.42
N HIS A 114 9.74 2.68 9.15
CA HIS A 114 10.75 2.94 8.13
C HIS A 114 11.15 4.42 8.17
N ILE A 115 12.44 4.67 8.28
CA ILE A 115 12.96 6.03 8.43
C ILE A 115 14.39 6.13 7.85
N ASP A 116 14.78 7.31 7.42
CA ASP A 116 16.15 7.55 7.00
C ASP A 116 17.04 8.12 8.13
N ALA A 117 18.32 8.27 7.84
CA ALA A 117 19.33 8.72 8.79
C ALA A 117 19.07 10.12 9.39
N ARG A 118 18.19 10.95 8.77
CA ARG A 118 17.87 12.31 9.27
C ARG A 118 17.06 12.26 10.55
N MET A 119 16.08 11.36 10.57
CA MET A 119 15.10 11.26 11.65
C MET A 119 15.23 10.00 12.49
N HIS A 120 16.21 9.12 12.20
CA HIS A 120 16.44 7.88 12.93
C HIS A 120 16.53 8.07 14.46
N ALA A 121 17.46 8.90 14.92
CA ALA A 121 17.69 9.07 16.37
C ALA A 121 16.47 9.63 17.12
N PRO A 122 15.81 10.72 16.68
CA PRO A 122 14.62 11.21 17.36
C PRO A 122 13.44 10.23 17.28
N MET A 123 13.28 9.47 16.18
CA MET A 123 12.24 8.46 16.07
C MET A 123 12.49 7.28 17.01
N ARG A 124 13.76 6.86 17.18
CA ARG A 124 14.11 5.82 18.14
C ARG A 124 13.70 6.22 19.56
N LEU A 125 14.04 7.44 19.99
CA LEU A 125 13.67 7.95 21.32
C LEU A 125 12.15 8.08 21.49
N LEU A 126 11.45 8.55 20.46
CA LEU A 126 9.99 8.66 20.49
C LEU A 126 9.31 7.29 20.58
N MET A 127 9.82 6.29 19.87
CA MET A 127 9.30 4.92 19.95
C MET A 127 9.61 4.27 21.31
N ASP A 128 10.78 4.53 21.90
CA ASP A 128 11.11 4.07 23.24
C ASP A 128 10.15 4.65 24.30
N GLU A 129 9.76 5.93 24.16
CA GLU A 129 8.77 6.58 25.02
C GLU A 129 7.37 5.95 24.86
N ILE A 130 6.89 5.74 23.62
CA ILE A 130 5.53 5.30 23.34
C ILE A 130 5.36 3.79 23.56
N PHE A 131 6.29 2.97 23.05
CA PHE A 131 6.21 1.51 23.11
C PHE A 131 6.93 0.90 24.29
N GLY A 132 7.87 1.63 24.88
CA GLY A 132 8.77 1.17 25.95
C GLY A 132 10.08 0.60 25.38
N GLU A 133 11.20 1.05 25.91
CA GLU A 133 12.56 0.62 25.49
C GLU A 133 12.72 -0.92 25.50
N ASN A 134 12.13 -1.57 26.48
CA ASN A 134 12.16 -3.02 26.60
C ASN A 134 11.40 -3.78 25.49
N ASN A 135 10.57 -3.12 24.70
CA ASN A 135 9.82 -3.70 23.58
C ASN A 135 10.50 -3.44 22.24
N PHE A 136 11.67 -2.82 22.22
CA PHE A 136 12.54 -2.75 21.06
C PHE A 136 13.06 -4.14 20.71
N LEU A 137 12.95 -4.53 19.44
CA LEU A 137 13.35 -5.85 18.97
C LEU A 137 14.59 -5.78 18.08
N ASN A 138 14.54 -4.97 17.00
CA ASN A 138 15.65 -4.80 16.08
C ASN A 138 15.70 -3.39 15.48
N GLU A 139 16.89 -2.98 15.12
CA GLU A 139 17.17 -1.98 14.12
C GLU A 139 17.56 -2.71 12.84
N ILE A 140 16.64 -2.69 11.84
CA ILE A 140 16.86 -3.38 10.57
C ILE A 140 17.47 -2.38 9.59
N ILE A 141 18.60 -2.71 9.02
CA ILE A 141 19.29 -1.92 7.98
C ILE A 141 18.87 -2.46 6.61
N TRP A 142 18.03 -1.71 5.90
CA TRP A 142 17.72 -2.03 4.51
C TRP A 142 18.73 -1.33 3.59
N SER A 143 19.68 -2.10 3.08
CA SER A 143 20.78 -1.63 2.27
C SER A 143 20.48 -1.76 0.77
N TYR A 144 20.91 -0.76 -0.02
CA TYR A 144 20.71 -0.73 -1.46
C TYR A 144 21.92 -0.14 -2.21
N GLN A 145 22.13 -0.64 -3.45
CA GLN A 145 23.34 -0.30 -4.25
C GLN A 145 23.22 1.04 -4.99
N SER A 146 22.03 1.61 -5.12
CA SER A 146 21.81 2.86 -5.84
C SER A 146 21.97 4.09 -4.96
N GLY A 147 21.95 5.25 -5.58
CA GLY A 147 22.07 6.55 -4.93
C GLY A 147 23.35 7.28 -5.30
N GLY A 148 23.40 8.57 -4.99
CA GLY A 148 24.42 9.50 -5.44
C GLY A 148 25.86 9.13 -5.05
N ARG A 149 26.82 9.81 -5.70
CA ARG A 149 28.23 9.81 -5.32
C ARG A 149 28.47 11.01 -4.41
N ALA A 150 28.96 10.76 -3.19
CA ALA A 150 29.44 11.80 -2.30
C ALA A 150 30.97 11.87 -2.38
N ARG A 151 31.54 13.08 -2.23
CA ARG A 151 33.00 13.29 -2.24
C ARG A 151 33.55 13.72 -0.88
N SER A 152 32.69 14.26 -0.04
CA SER A 152 33.07 14.83 1.28
C SER A 152 32.61 13.98 2.47
N TYR A 153 31.80 12.93 2.21
CA TYR A 153 31.31 11.97 3.21
C TYR A 153 30.97 10.65 2.53
N PHE A 154 30.70 9.60 3.32
CA PHE A 154 30.30 8.32 2.77
C PHE A 154 28.90 8.39 2.20
N PRO A 155 28.64 7.89 0.93
CA PRO A 155 27.31 7.87 0.36
C PRO A 155 26.34 7.09 1.24
N ARG A 156 25.16 7.68 1.49
CA ARG A 156 24.08 7.01 2.23
C ARG A 156 23.48 5.94 1.33
N LYS A 157 23.53 4.68 1.76
CA LYS A 157 23.17 3.49 1.00
C LYS A 157 22.21 2.59 1.75
N HIS A 158 21.51 3.12 2.73
CA HIS A 158 20.51 2.38 3.49
C HIS A 158 19.47 3.31 4.08
N ASP A 159 18.31 2.73 4.35
CA ASP A 159 17.32 3.23 5.28
C ASP A 159 17.27 2.29 6.49
N THR A 160 16.68 2.74 7.57
CA THR A 160 16.52 2.00 8.81
C THR A 160 15.06 1.68 9.05
N ILE A 161 14.76 0.46 9.52
CA ILE A 161 13.43 0.08 9.95
C ILE A 161 13.51 -0.27 11.44
N LEU A 162 12.88 0.56 12.28
CA LEU A 162 12.80 0.32 13.71
C LEU A 162 11.68 -0.67 14.00
N PHE A 163 12.00 -1.79 14.62
CA PHE A 163 11.09 -2.89 14.89
C PHE A 163 10.80 -2.99 16.38
N TYR A 164 9.50 -2.80 16.75
CA TYR A 164 9.01 -2.88 18.12
C TYR A 164 7.83 -3.83 18.25
N ALA A 165 7.66 -4.39 19.43
CA ALA A 165 6.44 -5.07 19.85
C ALA A 165 5.55 -4.14 20.69
N LYS A 166 4.23 -4.39 20.71
CA LYS A 166 3.34 -3.73 21.68
C LYS A 166 3.51 -4.28 23.10
N SER A 167 3.87 -5.55 23.23
CA SER A 167 4.10 -6.23 24.50
C SER A 167 5.11 -7.35 24.36
N ARG A 168 5.51 -7.97 25.48
CA ARG A 168 6.40 -9.14 25.48
C ARG A 168 5.80 -10.40 24.84
N SER A 169 4.48 -10.47 24.69
CA SER A 169 3.76 -11.57 24.05
C SER A 169 3.43 -11.23 22.60
N TYR A 170 4.46 -11.02 21.77
CA TYR A 170 4.27 -10.68 20.36
C TYR A 170 4.37 -11.90 19.45
N TYR A 171 3.73 -11.82 18.27
CA TYR A 171 3.85 -12.81 17.23
C TYR A 171 5.02 -12.48 16.29
N PHE A 172 5.89 -13.46 16.07
CA PHE A 172 6.97 -13.38 15.07
C PHE A 172 7.35 -14.77 14.58
N ASN A 173 7.39 -14.98 13.25
CA ASN A 173 7.73 -16.24 12.61
C ASN A 173 8.86 -16.06 11.59
N LEU A 174 10.10 -16.15 12.03
CA LEU A 174 11.27 -16.05 11.16
C LEU A 174 11.28 -17.13 10.04
N LYS A 175 10.71 -18.31 10.31
CA LYS A 175 10.67 -19.43 9.34
C LYS A 175 9.80 -19.15 8.12
N ALA A 176 8.90 -18.15 8.19
CA ALA A 176 8.06 -17.75 7.07
C ALA A 176 8.82 -16.93 5.99
N VAL A 177 10.09 -16.55 6.25
CA VAL A 177 10.88 -15.67 5.38
C VAL A 177 12.28 -16.24 5.09
N PRO A 178 12.38 -17.46 4.52
CA PRO A 178 13.66 -18.03 4.18
C PRO A 178 14.37 -17.20 3.09
N VAL A 179 15.69 -17.17 3.17
CA VAL A 179 16.57 -16.54 2.15
C VAL A 179 17.52 -17.58 1.57
N GLY A 180 18.01 -17.30 0.36
CA GLY A 180 19.04 -18.15 -0.26
C GLY A 180 20.31 -18.13 0.56
N ARG A 181 20.96 -19.27 0.70
CA ARG A 181 22.29 -19.34 1.30
C ARG A 181 23.32 -18.69 0.37
N VAL A 182 24.09 -17.75 0.91
CA VAL A 182 25.25 -17.20 0.20
C VAL A 182 26.41 -18.18 0.39
N GLU A 183 26.82 -18.85 -0.67
CA GLU A 183 27.87 -19.89 -0.65
C GLU A 183 29.27 -19.37 -0.25
N SER A 184 29.51 -18.09 -0.22
CA SER A 184 30.86 -17.53 -0.36
C SER A 184 31.51 -17.00 0.91
N ARG A 185 31.12 -17.39 2.09
CA ARG A 185 31.96 -17.09 3.25
C ARG A 185 32.58 -18.39 3.78
N SER A 186 33.89 -18.53 3.57
CA SER A 186 34.70 -19.53 4.24
C SER A 186 34.60 -19.31 5.75
N ASN A 187 33.58 -19.87 6.34
CA ASN A 187 33.40 -19.86 7.78
C ASN A 187 34.36 -20.93 8.36
N HIS A 188 34.96 -20.64 9.49
CA HIS A 188 35.76 -21.59 10.27
C HIS A 188 34.90 -22.76 10.81
N MET A 189 33.76 -23.06 10.20
CA MET A 189 32.86 -24.15 10.53
C MET A 189 33.39 -25.45 9.97
N ARG A 190 33.43 -26.49 10.80
CA ARG A 190 33.76 -27.85 10.37
C ARG A 190 32.61 -28.40 9.50
N ARG A 191 32.94 -28.96 8.35
CA ARG A 191 31.98 -29.70 7.52
C ARG A 191 31.89 -31.14 8.00
N GLY A 192 30.72 -31.71 7.99
CA GLY A 192 30.44 -33.09 8.34
C GLY A 192 29.23 -33.63 7.57
N VAL A 193 29.05 -34.93 7.67
CA VAL A 193 27.86 -35.66 7.20
C VAL A 193 27.32 -36.42 8.41
N ASP A 194 26.06 -36.41 8.66
CA ASP A 194 25.43 -37.15 9.75
C ASP A 194 25.19 -38.63 9.37
N GLU A 195 24.63 -39.40 10.29
CA GLU A 195 24.36 -40.83 10.12
C GLU A 195 23.30 -41.08 9.03
N GLU A 196 22.47 -40.08 8.68
CA GLU A 196 21.44 -40.16 7.64
C GLU A 196 21.94 -39.68 6.26
N GLY A 197 23.23 -39.29 6.16
CA GLY A 197 23.88 -38.84 4.93
C GLY A 197 23.64 -37.35 4.62
N ARG A 198 23.10 -36.57 5.56
CA ARG A 198 22.86 -35.13 5.38
C ARG A 198 24.13 -34.33 5.66
N SER A 199 24.54 -33.49 4.72
CA SER A 199 25.68 -32.61 4.88
C SER A 199 25.36 -31.44 5.81
N TYR A 200 26.27 -31.12 6.71
CA TYR A 200 26.13 -29.99 7.64
C TYR A 200 27.45 -29.28 7.86
N ARG A 201 27.34 -28.06 8.39
CA ARG A 201 28.45 -27.29 8.96
C ARG A 201 28.25 -27.16 10.47
N ALA A 202 29.30 -27.32 11.24
CA ALA A 202 29.20 -27.26 12.69
C ALA A 202 30.18 -26.24 13.27
N ILE A 203 29.74 -25.57 14.32
CA ILE A 203 30.56 -24.71 15.17
C ILE A 203 30.32 -25.06 16.63
N THR A 204 31.38 -25.07 17.42
CA THR A 204 31.26 -25.26 18.87
C THR A 204 31.30 -23.89 19.54
N SER A 205 30.29 -23.56 20.32
CA SER A 205 30.24 -22.34 21.13
C SER A 205 29.80 -22.71 22.54
N ASN A 206 30.52 -22.22 23.54
CA ASN A 206 30.28 -22.51 24.96
C ASN A 206 30.14 -24.01 25.27
N GLY A 207 30.98 -24.85 24.64
CA GLY A 207 30.99 -26.32 24.84
C GLY A 207 29.83 -27.06 24.16
N ARG A 208 28.96 -26.38 23.43
CA ARG A 208 27.83 -26.97 22.67
C ARG A 208 28.10 -26.89 21.18
N GLU A 209 27.94 -28.03 20.46
CA GLU A 209 28.00 -28.10 19.00
C GLU A 209 26.65 -27.65 18.41
N TYR A 210 26.70 -26.70 17.46
CA TYR A 210 25.59 -26.25 16.65
C TYR A 210 25.82 -26.73 15.23
N ARG A 211 24.85 -27.48 14.69
CA ARG A 211 24.85 -27.99 13.32
C ARG A 211 23.89 -27.20 12.45
N TYR A 212 24.34 -26.84 11.24
CA TYR A 212 23.59 -26.14 10.22
C TYR A 212 23.60 -26.99 8.97
N TYR A 213 22.48 -27.62 8.68
CA TYR A 213 22.35 -28.54 7.55
C TYR A 213 22.29 -27.78 6.23
N ASP A 214 22.95 -28.31 5.18
CA ASP A 214 23.01 -27.65 3.87
C ASP A 214 21.70 -27.68 3.13
N ASP A 215 20.79 -28.59 3.44
CA ASP A 215 19.42 -28.71 2.93
C ASP A 215 18.39 -27.86 3.69
N GLU A 216 18.76 -27.23 4.81
CA GLU A 216 17.89 -26.31 5.53
C GLU A 216 18.00 -24.88 4.99
N PRO A 217 16.88 -24.13 4.93
CA PRO A 217 16.93 -22.74 4.48
C PRO A 217 17.74 -21.86 5.46
N ALA A 218 18.37 -20.82 4.92
CA ALA A 218 18.88 -19.72 5.72
C ALA A 218 17.77 -18.72 6.02
N TYR A 219 17.97 -17.91 7.05
CA TYR A 219 17.04 -16.84 7.43
C TYR A 219 17.76 -15.50 7.45
N PRO A 220 17.05 -14.39 7.15
CA PRO A 220 17.67 -13.07 7.15
C PRO A 220 18.09 -12.65 8.56
N GLY A 221 19.23 -11.95 8.65
CA GLY A 221 19.57 -11.15 9.81
C GLY A 221 18.87 -9.80 9.77
N ASP A 222 19.43 -8.84 10.50
CA ASP A 222 18.94 -7.45 10.58
C ASP A 222 19.55 -6.51 9.53
N VAL A 223 20.44 -7.01 8.67
CA VAL A 223 20.95 -6.30 7.49
C VAL A 223 20.38 -6.95 6.24
N TRP A 224 19.46 -6.22 5.54
CA TRP A 224 18.78 -6.68 4.35
C TRP A 224 19.39 -6.05 3.10
N ASP A 225 20.27 -6.77 2.44
CA ASP A 225 20.94 -6.40 1.19
C ASP A 225 20.44 -7.20 -0.03
N ASP A 226 19.58 -8.18 0.21
CA ASP A 226 18.98 -9.07 -0.78
C ASP A 226 17.65 -8.56 -1.36
N VAL A 227 17.12 -7.44 -0.85
CA VAL A 227 15.92 -6.77 -1.35
C VAL A 227 16.31 -5.44 -1.99
N SER A 228 16.44 -5.42 -3.32
CA SER A 228 16.78 -4.20 -4.04
C SER A 228 15.63 -3.19 -4.01
N HIS A 229 15.96 -1.89 -4.00
CA HIS A 229 14.97 -0.84 -4.23
C HIS A 229 14.53 -0.84 -5.71
N LEU A 230 13.38 -0.23 -5.99
CA LEU A 230 12.83 -0.16 -7.35
C LEU A 230 13.68 0.75 -8.26
N GLN A 231 14.19 0.17 -9.35
CA GLN A 231 14.88 0.93 -10.39
C GLN A 231 13.90 1.82 -11.18
N GLN A 232 14.40 2.86 -11.88
CA GLN A 232 13.52 3.78 -12.62
C GLN A 232 12.61 3.11 -13.65
N LYS A 233 13.07 2.01 -14.26
CA LYS A 233 12.32 1.24 -15.27
C LYS A 233 11.65 -0.02 -14.73
N ASP A 234 11.57 -0.17 -13.39
CA ASP A 234 10.92 -1.33 -12.79
C ASP A 234 9.42 -1.37 -13.16
N PRO A 235 8.92 -2.53 -13.64
CA PRO A 235 7.50 -2.67 -13.99
C PRO A 235 6.52 -2.40 -12.84
N GLN A 236 6.97 -2.53 -11.59
CA GLN A 236 6.15 -2.22 -10.42
C GLN A 236 5.92 -0.72 -10.22
N ARG A 237 6.68 0.14 -10.88
CA ARG A 237 6.60 1.59 -10.70
C ARG A 237 5.24 2.15 -11.12
N THR A 238 4.59 2.83 -10.18
CA THR A 238 3.31 3.52 -10.39
C THR A 238 3.47 4.97 -10.85
N GLY A 239 4.67 5.53 -10.76
CA GLY A 239 4.94 6.96 -10.90
C GLY A 239 5.05 7.70 -9.57
N TYR A 240 4.83 7.01 -8.45
CA TYR A 240 5.05 7.53 -7.10
C TYR A 240 6.55 7.45 -6.76
N ASP A 241 7.20 8.58 -6.46
CA ASP A 241 8.66 8.63 -6.35
C ASP A 241 9.22 7.77 -5.23
N THR A 242 8.53 7.69 -4.10
CA THR A 242 8.99 7.01 -2.87
C THR A 242 8.46 5.58 -2.73
N GLN A 243 7.95 4.98 -3.80
CA GLN A 243 7.38 3.63 -3.78
C GLN A 243 8.39 2.59 -3.29
N LYS A 244 8.02 1.82 -2.28
CA LYS A 244 8.80 0.68 -1.77
C LYS A 244 8.57 -0.58 -2.60
N PRO A 245 9.56 -1.48 -2.73
CA PRO A 245 9.39 -2.76 -3.42
C PRO A 245 8.46 -3.69 -2.64
N ILE A 246 7.63 -4.44 -3.37
CA ILE A 246 6.65 -5.34 -2.75
C ILE A 246 7.32 -6.42 -1.88
N ARG A 247 8.49 -6.92 -2.29
CA ARG A 247 9.26 -7.93 -1.55
C ARG A 247 9.67 -7.50 -0.14
N LEU A 248 9.87 -6.18 0.08
CA LEU A 248 10.15 -5.64 1.40
C LEU A 248 8.95 -5.83 2.34
N LEU A 249 7.76 -5.46 1.85
CA LEU A 249 6.52 -5.57 2.61
C LEU A 249 6.10 -7.04 2.78
N GLU A 250 6.28 -7.88 1.75
CA GLU A 250 6.03 -9.32 1.86
C GLU A 250 6.87 -9.96 2.98
N ARG A 251 8.15 -9.60 3.10
CA ARG A 251 9.01 -10.09 4.19
C ARG A 251 8.47 -9.70 5.55
N ILE A 252 8.16 -8.42 5.75
CA ILE A 252 7.62 -7.89 7.02
C ILE A 252 6.29 -8.58 7.36
N ILE A 253 5.36 -8.62 6.41
CA ILE A 253 4.02 -9.16 6.63
C ILE A 253 4.05 -10.65 6.93
N ARG A 254 4.86 -11.44 6.21
CA ARG A 254 4.99 -12.89 6.42
C ARG A 254 5.52 -13.26 7.79
N CYS A 255 6.52 -12.54 8.29
CA CYS A 255 7.11 -12.87 9.60
C CYS A 255 6.29 -12.31 10.78
N ALA A 256 5.51 -11.25 10.58
CA ALA A 256 4.84 -10.53 11.67
C ALA A 256 3.32 -10.76 11.76
N SER A 257 2.72 -11.50 10.81
CA SER A 257 1.28 -11.79 10.78
C SER A 257 0.96 -13.16 10.20
N GLN A 258 -0.27 -13.63 10.46
CA GLN A 258 -0.85 -14.83 9.86
C GLN A 258 -1.93 -14.45 8.82
N GLU A 259 -2.38 -15.41 8.00
CA GLU A 259 -3.52 -15.21 7.12
C GLU A 259 -4.76 -14.80 7.91
N GLY A 260 -5.53 -13.83 7.40
CA GLY A 260 -6.68 -13.26 8.07
C GLY A 260 -6.36 -12.15 9.07
N ASP A 261 -5.10 -11.98 9.51
CA ASP A 261 -4.69 -10.86 10.35
C ASP A 261 -4.76 -9.51 9.62
N THR A 262 -4.92 -8.42 10.36
CA THR A 262 -4.95 -7.07 9.83
C THR A 262 -3.56 -6.42 9.86
N VAL A 263 -3.13 -5.92 8.70
CA VAL A 263 -1.93 -5.10 8.51
C VAL A 263 -2.36 -3.64 8.36
N CYS A 264 -1.70 -2.72 9.05
CA CYS A 264 -2.03 -1.29 9.01
C CYS A 264 -0.88 -0.46 8.45
N ASP A 265 -1.23 0.56 7.65
CA ASP A 265 -0.32 1.59 7.15
C ASP A 265 -1.03 2.94 7.10
N LEU A 266 -0.60 3.89 7.94
CA LEU A 266 -1.20 5.21 8.04
C LEU A 266 -0.60 6.24 7.07
N PHE A 267 0.37 5.83 6.23
CA PHE A 267 1.04 6.62 5.20
C PHE A 267 1.17 5.77 3.92
N VAL A 268 0.03 5.28 3.42
CA VAL A 268 0.01 4.20 2.42
C VAL A 268 0.67 4.56 1.09
N GLY A 269 0.73 5.83 0.73
CA GLY A 269 1.37 6.34 -0.47
C GLY A 269 0.96 5.60 -1.74
N SER A 270 1.91 4.89 -2.35
CA SER A 270 1.66 4.11 -3.57
C SER A 270 0.86 2.82 -3.36
N GLY A 271 0.53 2.43 -2.12
CA GLY A 271 -0.29 1.25 -1.81
C GLY A 271 0.47 -0.08 -1.72
N THR A 272 1.78 -0.07 -1.58
CA THR A 272 2.55 -1.33 -1.55
C THR A 272 2.16 -2.21 -0.37
N THR A 273 1.90 -1.63 0.81
CA THR A 273 1.45 -2.35 2.00
C THR A 273 0.10 -3.01 1.79
N ALA A 274 -0.89 -2.28 1.26
CA ALA A 274 -2.23 -2.81 0.99
C ALA A 274 -2.21 -3.98 0.00
N VAL A 275 -1.46 -3.81 -1.11
CA VAL A 275 -1.32 -4.85 -2.15
C VAL A 275 -0.62 -6.08 -1.60
N ALA A 276 0.48 -5.93 -0.86
CA ALA A 276 1.20 -7.04 -0.27
C ALA A 276 0.33 -7.81 0.74
N ALA A 277 -0.38 -7.09 1.62
CA ALA A 277 -1.31 -7.68 2.58
C ALA A 277 -2.39 -8.53 1.88
N ALA A 278 -3.07 -7.94 0.88
CA ALA A 278 -4.11 -8.62 0.13
C ALA A 278 -3.59 -9.86 -0.62
N GLN A 279 -2.43 -9.77 -1.29
CA GLN A 279 -1.83 -10.90 -2.00
C GLN A 279 -1.42 -12.05 -1.08
N LEU A 280 -1.14 -11.75 0.17
CA LEU A 280 -0.76 -12.70 1.20
C LEU A 280 -1.96 -13.21 2.03
N GLY A 281 -3.19 -12.88 1.67
CA GLY A 281 -4.39 -13.29 2.41
C GLY A 281 -4.55 -12.59 3.77
N ARG A 282 -3.93 -11.42 3.95
CA ARG A 282 -4.11 -10.57 5.13
C ARG A 282 -5.15 -9.51 4.85
N ARG A 283 -5.84 -9.06 5.89
CA ARG A 283 -6.66 -7.85 5.84
C ARG A 283 -5.76 -6.62 5.89
N PHE A 284 -6.23 -5.49 5.38
CA PHE A 284 -5.50 -4.22 5.49
C PHE A 284 -6.38 -3.10 6.03
N LEU A 285 -5.76 -2.21 6.79
CA LEU A 285 -6.27 -0.91 7.18
C LEU A 285 -5.24 0.13 6.75
N CYS A 286 -5.52 0.85 5.67
CA CYS A 286 -4.57 1.79 5.10
C CYS A 286 -5.17 3.18 5.01
N MET A 287 -4.37 4.20 5.29
CA MET A 287 -4.79 5.59 5.24
C MET A 287 -3.76 6.46 4.53
N ASP A 288 -4.22 7.50 3.87
CA ASP A 288 -3.40 8.61 3.38
C ASP A 288 -4.24 9.88 3.28
N GLN A 289 -3.60 11.03 3.46
CA GLN A 289 -4.28 12.32 3.26
C GLN A 289 -4.42 12.68 1.77
N SER A 290 -3.54 12.15 0.93
CA SER A 290 -3.49 12.46 -0.50
C SER A 290 -4.55 11.68 -1.28
N PRO A 291 -5.45 12.34 -2.02
CA PRO A 291 -6.38 11.65 -2.91
C PRO A 291 -5.66 10.83 -3.99
N LEU A 292 -4.48 11.29 -4.44
CA LEU A 292 -3.64 10.56 -5.40
C LEU A 292 -3.12 9.24 -4.81
N ALA A 293 -2.69 9.23 -3.55
CA ALA A 293 -2.22 8.02 -2.86
C ALA A 293 -3.36 7.00 -2.75
N VAL A 294 -4.54 7.44 -2.32
CA VAL A 294 -5.73 6.60 -2.19
C VAL A 294 -6.19 6.07 -3.56
N ALA A 295 -6.20 6.91 -4.61
CA ALA A 295 -6.53 6.49 -5.97
C ALA A 295 -5.51 5.49 -6.53
N SER A 296 -4.21 5.75 -6.36
CA SER A 296 -3.13 4.85 -6.78
C SER A 296 -3.24 3.48 -6.08
N THR A 297 -3.49 3.48 -4.77
CA THR A 297 -3.68 2.26 -3.98
C THR A 297 -4.89 1.46 -4.46
N ALA A 298 -6.05 2.10 -4.63
CA ALA A 298 -7.27 1.46 -5.13
C ALA A 298 -7.05 0.85 -6.51
N LYS A 299 -6.42 1.59 -7.42
CA LYS A 299 -6.06 1.14 -8.75
C LYS A 299 -5.17 -0.12 -8.74
N ARG A 300 -4.11 -0.13 -7.92
CA ARG A 300 -3.21 -1.28 -7.77
C ARG A 300 -3.92 -2.50 -7.20
N LEU A 301 -4.80 -2.32 -6.23
CA LEU A 301 -5.62 -3.40 -5.69
C LEU A 301 -6.50 -4.01 -6.79
N CYS A 302 -7.20 -3.17 -7.57
CA CYS A 302 -8.00 -3.63 -8.71
C CYS A 302 -7.17 -4.39 -9.76
N GLN A 303 -5.99 -3.89 -10.11
CA GLN A 303 -5.08 -4.55 -11.07
C GLN A 303 -4.53 -5.88 -10.53
N SER A 304 -4.24 -5.96 -9.24
CA SER A 304 -3.74 -7.18 -8.59
C SER A 304 -4.80 -8.29 -8.51
N ALA A 305 -6.07 -7.91 -8.48
CA ALA A 305 -7.21 -8.82 -8.52
C ALA A 305 -7.52 -9.32 -9.95
N ALA A 306 -7.14 -8.55 -10.99
CA ALA A 306 -7.45 -8.89 -12.37
C ALA A 306 -6.78 -10.21 -12.80
N GLY A 307 -7.59 -11.12 -13.33
CA GLY A 307 -7.13 -12.41 -13.87
C GLY A 307 -6.77 -13.48 -12.84
N LYS A 308 -6.99 -13.22 -11.54
CA LYS A 308 -6.88 -14.23 -10.49
C LYS A 308 -8.27 -14.61 -9.98
N PRO A 309 -8.51 -15.86 -9.56
CA PRO A 309 -9.76 -16.24 -8.90
C PRO A 309 -9.85 -15.68 -7.47
N THR A 310 -9.23 -14.56 -7.22
CA THR A 310 -9.20 -13.90 -5.92
C THR A 310 -10.42 -13.03 -5.77
N ASP A 311 -11.30 -13.51 -4.96
CA ASP A 311 -12.59 -12.94 -4.59
C ASP A 311 -12.43 -11.85 -3.54
N TRP A 312 -11.73 -10.77 -3.87
CA TRP A 312 -11.56 -9.69 -2.90
C TRP A 312 -12.60 -8.59 -3.14
N SER A 313 -13.13 -8.11 -2.06
CA SER A 313 -13.74 -6.77 -1.99
C SER A 313 -12.96 -5.95 -0.98
N PHE A 314 -12.90 -4.65 -1.17
CA PHE A 314 -12.34 -3.73 -0.19
C PHE A 314 -13.17 -2.46 -0.13
N ASP A 315 -13.13 -1.80 1.03
CA ASP A 315 -13.87 -0.58 1.27
C ASP A 315 -12.97 0.64 1.06
N ILE A 316 -13.49 1.70 0.45
CA ILE A 316 -12.81 2.99 0.34
C ILE A 316 -13.66 4.03 1.06
N GLU A 317 -13.06 4.72 2.01
CA GLU A 317 -13.66 5.84 2.72
C GLU A 317 -12.95 7.12 2.26
N ALA A 318 -13.65 7.94 1.49
CA ALA A 318 -13.11 9.17 0.96
C ALA A 318 -14.23 10.21 0.78
N PRO A 319 -13.91 11.51 0.91
CA PRO A 319 -14.85 12.54 0.54
C PRO A 319 -15.21 12.44 -0.95
N CYS A 320 -16.45 12.72 -1.28
CA CYS A 320 -16.87 12.89 -2.65
C CYS A 320 -16.54 14.32 -3.09
N GLY A 321 -15.99 14.49 -4.30
CA GLY A 321 -15.75 15.80 -4.88
C GLY A 321 -17.06 16.52 -5.19
N GLU A 322 -17.16 17.78 -4.82
CA GLU A 322 -18.30 18.67 -5.12
C GLU A 322 -18.00 19.62 -6.29
N ASP A 323 -17.17 19.21 -7.24
CA ASP A 323 -16.73 20.07 -8.33
C ASP A 323 -17.77 20.17 -9.44
N ASP A 324 -17.70 21.26 -10.22
CA ASP A 324 -18.46 21.54 -11.43
C ASP A 324 -18.04 20.61 -12.59
N CYS A 325 -18.14 19.29 -12.35
CA CYS A 325 -17.79 18.26 -13.31
C CYS A 325 -19.01 17.79 -14.09
N ARG A 326 -18.84 17.62 -15.38
CA ARG A 326 -19.85 17.01 -16.24
C ARG A 326 -19.44 15.59 -16.60
N VAL A 327 -20.35 14.64 -16.35
CA VAL A 327 -20.20 13.25 -16.81
C VAL A 327 -21.38 12.92 -17.71
N GLU A 328 -21.10 12.30 -18.84
CA GLU A 328 -22.13 11.69 -19.68
C GLU A 328 -22.00 10.17 -19.61
N ALA A 329 -23.01 9.53 -19.02
CA ALA A 329 -23.12 8.08 -18.99
C ALA A 329 -24.56 7.65 -19.20
N GLU A 330 -24.75 6.54 -19.90
CA GLU A 330 -26.08 5.95 -20.21
C GLU A 330 -26.11 4.52 -19.71
N VAL A 331 -27.31 4.10 -19.25
CA VAL A 331 -27.54 2.72 -18.81
C VAL A 331 -28.73 2.13 -19.59
N TYR A 332 -28.52 0.95 -20.11
CA TYR A 332 -29.47 0.15 -20.88
C TYR A 332 -29.84 -1.10 -20.08
N PRO A 333 -31.08 -1.20 -19.59
CA PRO A 333 -31.51 -2.38 -18.84
C PRO A 333 -31.76 -3.56 -19.78
N ALA A 334 -31.34 -4.76 -19.36
CA ALA A 334 -31.70 -6.04 -19.93
C ALA A 334 -32.34 -6.92 -18.85
N ILE A 335 -32.74 -8.15 -19.18
CA ILE A 335 -33.42 -9.05 -18.23
C ILE A 335 -32.58 -9.36 -17.01
N SER A 336 -31.28 -9.62 -17.19
CA SER A 336 -30.37 -10.06 -16.13
C SER A 336 -29.14 -9.17 -15.91
N SER A 337 -29.00 -8.14 -16.72
CA SER A 337 -27.84 -7.24 -16.68
C SER A 337 -28.19 -5.81 -17.02
N TYR A 338 -27.25 -4.92 -16.75
CA TYR A 338 -27.24 -3.57 -17.26
C TYR A 338 -26.00 -3.36 -18.13
N THR A 339 -26.17 -2.76 -19.30
CA THR A 339 -25.06 -2.26 -20.10
C THR A 339 -24.88 -0.78 -19.81
N VAL A 340 -23.71 -0.37 -19.38
CA VAL A 340 -23.39 1.02 -19.02
C VAL A 340 -22.36 1.56 -19.98
N HIS A 341 -22.68 2.67 -20.63
CA HIS A 341 -21.79 3.38 -21.54
C HIS A 341 -21.27 4.65 -20.86
N LEU A 342 -19.95 4.80 -20.77
CA LEU A 342 -19.30 6.05 -20.43
C LEU A 342 -18.99 6.81 -21.72
N ILE A 343 -19.65 7.96 -21.90
CA ILE A 343 -19.62 8.74 -23.16
C ILE A 343 -18.58 9.84 -23.07
N ASP A 344 -18.68 10.70 -22.06
CA ASP A 344 -17.81 11.87 -21.91
C ASP A 344 -17.58 12.26 -20.47
N PHE A 345 -16.51 13.03 -20.25
CA PHE A 345 -16.12 13.58 -18.97
C PHE A 345 -15.48 14.96 -19.17
N ASP A 346 -15.88 15.91 -18.33
CA ASP A 346 -15.26 17.23 -18.27
C ASP A 346 -15.15 17.70 -16.82
N SER A 347 -14.03 18.33 -16.48
CA SER A 347 -13.80 18.88 -15.16
C SER A 347 -12.99 20.19 -15.23
N PRO A 348 -13.09 21.07 -14.21
CA PRO A 348 -12.27 22.27 -14.16
C PRO A 348 -10.77 21.97 -14.28
N ALA A 349 -10.26 20.96 -13.56
CA ALA A 349 -8.86 20.55 -13.60
C ALA A 349 -8.43 20.04 -15.00
N ALA A 350 -9.31 19.30 -15.69
CA ALA A 350 -9.03 18.83 -17.05
C ALA A 350 -8.96 19.99 -18.04
N ARG A 351 -9.89 20.93 -17.96
CA ARG A 351 -9.89 22.15 -18.80
C ARG A 351 -8.64 22.99 -18.59
N GLU A 352 -8.26 23.22 -17.33
CA GLU A 352 -7.05 23.99 -16.98
C GLU A 352 -5.79 23.31 -17.50
N ALA A 353 -5.72 21.99 -17.45
CA ALA A 353 -4.60 21.20 -17.94
C ALA A 353 -4.63 20.98 -19.48
N GLY A 354 -5.69 21.40 -20.18
CA GLY A 354 -5.87 21.14 -21.61
C GLY A 354 -6.00 19.65 -21.96
N ILE A 355 -6.65 18.87 -21.07
CA ILE A 355 -6.86 17.44 -21.25
C ILE A 355 -8.32 17.18 -21.55
N ASP A 356 -8.59 16.57 -22.69
CA ASP A 356 -9.94 16.38 -23.21
C ASP A 356 -10.59 15.07 -22.74
N GLY A 357 -11.84 15.15 -22.38
CA GLY A 357 -12.76 14.04 -22.21
C GLY A 357 -12.23 12.91 -21.35
N LEU A 358 -12.39 11.69 -21.83
CA LEU A 358 -12.02 10.48 -21.10
C LEU A 358 -10.51 10.29 -20.90
N ASP A 359 -9.65 11.10 -21.50
CA ASP A 359 -8.20 11.03 -21.26
C ASP A 359 -7.81 11.52 -19.87
N ALA A 360 -8.68 12.32 -19.23
CA ALA A 360 -8.54 12.73 -17.85
C ALA A 360 -8.95 11.62 -16.84
N ILE A 361 -9.59 10.53 -17.29
CA ILE A 361 -10.02 9.43 -16.44
C ILE A 361 -8.96 8.35 -16.37
N ASP A 362 -8.60 7.95 -15.15
CA ASP A 362 -7.64 6.87 -14.89
C ASP A 362 -8.33 5.52 -14.62
N MET A 363 -9.51 5.58 -14.01
CA MET A 363 -10.34 4.41 -13.69
C MET A 363 -11.82 4.79 -13.62
N TRP A 364 -12.69 3.90 -14.06
CA TRP A 364 -14.11 4.01 -13.78
C TRP A 364 -14.73 2.65 -13.49
N SER A 365 -15.88 2.67 -12.82
CA SER A 365 -16.63 1.47 -12.52
C SER A 365 -18.14 1.70 -12.65
N ALA A 366 -18.86 0.64 -12.96
CA ALA A 366 -20.31 0.60 -12.92
C ALA A 366 -20.78 -0.27 -11.76
N GLY A 367 -21.82 0.14 -11.09
CA GLY A 367 -22.33 -0.52 -9.89
C GLY A 367 -23.66 0.08 -9.44
N PHE A 368 -23.93 -0.04 -8.16
CA PHE A 368 -25.19 0.39 -7.54
C PHE A 368 -24.95 1.25 -6.31
N VAL A 369 -25.79 2.26 -6.13
CA VAL A 369 -25.86 3.01 -4.89
C VAL A 369 -27.08 2.59 -4.09
N GLN A 370 -26.90 2.39 -2.78
CA GLN A 370 -27.95 2.08 -1.83
C GLN A 370 -27.70 2.88 -0.54
N GLY A 371 -28.55 3.88 -0.28
CA GLY A 371 -28.26 4.90 0.72
C GLY A 371 -26.96 5.64 0.38
N ASP A 372 -26.03 5.72 1.32
CA ASP A 372 -24.74 6.40 1.15
C ASP A 372 -23.61 5.46 0.68
N VAL A 373 -23.94 4.22 0.30
CA VAL A 373 -22.97 3.21 -0.08
C VAL A 373 -23.04 2.92 -1.57
N TYR A 374 -21.95 3.17 -2.29
CA TYR A 374 -21.74 2.69 -3.64
C TYR A 374 -21.07 1.31 -3.63
N ARG A 375 -21.57 0.41 -4.48
CA ARG A 375 -20.98 -0.92 -4.69
C ARG A 375 -20.59 -1.08 -6.15
N SER A 376 -19.29 -1.14 -6.41
CA SER A 376 -18.77 -1.44 -7.75
C SER A 376 -19.02 -2.89 -8.10
N CYS A 377 -19.58 -3.16 -9.27
CA CYS A 377 -19.76 -4.51 -9.82
C CYS A 377 -18.69 -4.85 -10.85
N VAL A 378 -18.36 -3.89 -11.70
CA VAL A 378 -17.42 -4.05 -12.80
C VAL A 378 -16.64 -2.75 -12.99
N GLN A 379 -15.40 -2.88 -13.45
CA GLN A 379 -14.50 -1.74 -13.56
C GLN A 379 -13.58 -1.79 -14.77
N SER A 380 -13.19 -0.63 -15.25
CA SER A 380 -12.15 -0.42 -16.25
C SER A 380 -11.03 0.44 -15.69
N VAL A 381 -9.80 -0.07 -15.74
CA VAL A 381 -8.63 0.55 -15.12
C VAL A 381 -7.50 0.66 -16.14
N ARG A 382 -6.98 1.86 -16.34
CA ARG A 382 -5.82 2.04 -17.22
C ARG A 382 -4.56 1.43 -16.61
N SER A 383 -3.82 0.69 -17.43
CA SER A 383 -2.51 0.16 -17.09
C SER A 383 -1.62 0.12 -18.32
N VAL A 384 -0.35 -0.24 -18.15
CA VAL A 384 0.54 -0.49 -19.32
C VAL A 384 0.03 -1.67 -20.16
N ALA A 385 -0.56 -2.68 -19.51
CA ALA A 385 -1.14 -3.84 -20.18
C ALA A 385 -2.50 -3.53 -20.81
N THR A 386 -3.28 -2.65 -20.19
CA THR A 386 -4.61 -2.22 -20.65
C THR A 386 -4.67 -0.70 -20.74
N PRO A 387 -4.06 -0.06 -21.76
CA PRO A 387 -3.95 1.40 -21.86
C PRO A 387 -5.29 2.10 -22.12
N ALA A 388 -6.17 1.46 -22.89
CA ALA A 388 -7.49 1.98 -23.20
C ALA A 388 -8.49 1.70 -22.08
N LEU A 389 -9.36 2.66 -21.78
CA LEU A 389 -10.55 2.39 -20.97
C LEU A 389 -11.60 1.69 -21.83
N ALA A 390 -12.21 0.63 -21.28
CA ALA A 390 -13.44 0.12 -21.83
C ALA A 390 -14.51 1.22 -21.69
N LYS A 391 -15.13 1.62 -22.79
CA LYS A 391 -16.21 2.61 -22.80
C LYS A 391 -17.55 2.00 -22.43
N THR A 392 -17.65 0.68 -22.44
CA THR A 392 -18.85 -0.09 -22.12
C THR A 392 -18.53 -1.14 -21.09
N LEU A 393 -19.36 -1.23 -20.06
CA LEU A 393 -19.28 -2.26 -19.03
C LEU A 393 -20.65 -2.92 -18.88
N GLU A 394 -20.65 -4.24 -18.71
CA GLU A 394 -21.85 -5.00 -18.32
C GLU A 394 -21.80 -5.34 -16.84
N MET A 395 -22.87 -5.09 -16.12
CA MET A 395 -23.00 -5.41 -14.70
C MET A 395 -24.28 -6.20 -14.42
N PRO A 396 -24.28 -7.13 -13.44
CA PRO A 396 -25.48 -7.87 -13.08
C PRO A 396 -26.53 -6.92 -12.46
N VAL A 397 -27.80 -7.35 -12.52
CA VAL A 397 -28.88 -6.65 -11.80
C VAL A 397 -28.72 -6.91 -10.30
N CYS A 398 -28.60 -5.86 -9.52
CA CYS A 398 -28.52 -5.92 -8.06
C CYS A 398 -29.49 -4.91 -7.43
N ALA A 399 -29.70 -5.02 -6.12
CA ALA A 399 -30.49 -4.06 -5.37
C ALA A 399 -29.79 -2.70 -5.31
N GLY A 400 -30.52 -1.63 -5.59
CA GLY A 400 -30.04 -0.25 -5.59
C GLY A 400 -30.23 0.45 -6.94
N GLU A 401 -29.81 1.69 -7.02
CA GLU A 401 -29.87 2.48 -8.23
C GLU A 401 -28.57 2.37 -9.01
N PRO A 402 -28.58 2.10 -10.33
CA PRO A 402 -27.39 2.07 -11.16
C PRO A 402 -26.60 3.37 -11.03
N CYS A 403 -25.31 3.25 -10.78
CA CYS A 403 -24.42 4.37 -10.55
C CYS A 403 -23.05 4.12 -11.19
N VAL A 404 -22.41 5.17 -11.66
CA VAL A 404 -21.04 5.18 -12.19
C VAL A 404 -20.14 5.90 -11.21
N MET A 405 -18.98 5.32 -10.90
CA MET A 405 -17.91 5.98 -10.17
C MET A 405 -16.74 6.22 -11.13
N LEU A 406 -16.24 7.45 -11.15
CA LEU A 406 -15.03 7.81 -11.88
C LEU A 406 -13.93 8.24 -10.92
N THR A 407 -12.69 7.90 -11.28
CA THR A 407 -11.49 8.44 -10.64
C THR A 407 -10.65 9.09 -11.73
N ASP A 408 -10.42 10.39 -11.60
CA ASP A 408 -9.59 11.11 -12.55
C ASP A 408 -8.09 10.96 -12.24
N ILE A 409 -7.23 11.48 -13.11
CA ILE A 409 -5.77 11.41 -12.95
C ILE A 409 -5.24 12.22 -11.76
N TRP A 410 -6.04 13.13 -11.19
CA TRP A 410 -5.74 13.88 -9.95
C TRP A 410 -6.14 13.14 -8.69
N GLY A 411 -6.80 11.96 -8.84
CA GLY A 411 -7.27 11.13 -7.73
C GLY A 411 -8.64 11.49 -7.20
N ASN A 412 -9.32 12.48 -7.80
CA ASN A 412 -10.67 12.84 -7.39
C ASN A 412 -11.65 11.76 -7.79
N ARG A 413 -12.58 11.42 -6.88
CA ARG A 413 -13.67 10.46 -7.11
C ARG A 413 -14.99 11.17 -7.22
N ARG A 414 -15.81 10.69 -8.15
CA ARG A 414 -17.13 11.24 -8.41
C ARG A 414 -18.11 10.14 -8.70
N PHE A 415 -19.35 10.33 -8.26
CA PHE A 415 -20.45 9.40 -8.45
C PHE A 415 -21.51 10.03 -9.32
N TYR A 416 -22.02 9.26 -10.26
CA TYR A 416 -22.99 9.71 -11.25
C TYR A 416 -24.09 8.71 -11.44
N LEU A 417 -25.36 9.17 -11.46
CA LEU A 417 -26.50 8.39 -11.87
C LEU A 417 -26.63 8.47 -13.39
N PRO A 418 -26.35 7.38 -14.14
CA PRO A 418 -26.39 7.40 -15.60
C PRO A 418 -27.82 7.57 -16.11
N ARG A 419 -27.99 8.21 -17.26
CA ARG A 419 -29.29 8.37 -17.90
C ARG A 419 -29.81 7.00 -18.35
N ARG A 420 -31.04 6.64 -17.91
CA ARG A 420 -31.67 5.41 -18.37
C ARG A 420 -32.15 5.59 -19.82
N ARG A 421 -31.85 4.61 -20.65
CA ARG A 421 -32.34 4.47 -22.01
C ARG A 421 -33.11 3.15 -22.10
N TYR A 422 -34.30 3.22 -22.73
CA TYR A 422 -35.21 2.08 -22.87
C TYR A 422 -35.22 1.58 -24.31
#